data_ec64165ff504845109283206b5440b77
#
_entry.id   ec64165ff504845109283206b5440b77
#
_cell.length_a   1.000
_cell.length_b   1.000
_cell.length_c   1.000
_cell.angle_alpha   90.00
_cell.angle_beta   90.00
_cell.angle_gamma   90.00
#
_symmetry.space_group_name_H-M   'P 1'
#
loop_
_entity.id
_entity.type
_entity.pdbx_description
1 polymer ?
#
loop_
_entity_poly.entity_id
_entity_poly.type
_entity_poly.pdbx_seq_one_letter_code
_entity_poly.pdbx_strand_id
1 'polypeptide(L)'
;AVLTGIGTVKDDDPQLTVRRVSGPSPARVVIDPNGRLPATARALNADGLRRLVLTTAEAQSSLPADVERVALPKPDGQIAPAAILAALAERGFHRILIEGGADTVSRFLAAGCLDRLHVVIAPIIIGAGPPGITLPPIARIDQALRAPMRVHELGEEVLLDCDLSAQRLAVGVAKKST
;
A
#
# COMPACT_ATOMS: atom_id res chain seq x y z
N ALA A 1 2.94 9.68 2.70
CA ALA A 1 1.88 8.94 3.38
C ALA A 1 2.27 7.49 3.57
N VAL A 2 1.68 6.83 4.57
CA VAL A 2 1.68 5.37 4.71
C VAL A 2 0.29 4.83 4.33
N LEU A 3 0.26 3.78 3.54
CA LEU A 3 -0.98 3.20 3.01
C LEU A 3 -1.06 1.72 3.38
N THR A 4 -2.23 1.28 3.86
CA THR A 4 -2.50 -0.13 4.14
C THR A 4 -3.90 -0.55 3.69
N GLY A 5 -4.15 -1.85 3.57
CA GLY A 5 -5.47 -2.41 3.28
C GLY A 5 -6.27 -2.70 4.55
N ILE A 6 -7.59 -2.75 4.41
CA ILE A 6 -8.52 -3.07 5.52
C ILE A 6 -8.22 -4.44 6.16
N GLY A 7 -7.68 -5.40 5.41
CA GLY A 7 -7.27 -6.70 5.97
C GLY A 7 -6.28 -6.51 7.11
N THR A 8 -5.17 -5.84 6.85
CA THR A 8 -4.13 -5.53 7.85
C THR A 8 -4.69 -4.77 9.05
N VAL A 9 -5.62 -3.81 8.83
CA VAL A 9 -6.23 -3.09 9.95
C VAL A 9 -7.07 -4.00 10.83
N LYS A 10 -7.78 -4.96 10.24
CA LYS A 10 -8.61 -5.92 10.99
C LYS A 10 -7.79 -6.96 11.76
N ASP A 11 -6.64 -7.34 11.20
CA ASP A 11 -5.82 -8.40 11.77
C ASP A 11 -4.86 -7.84 12.85
N ASP A 12 -4.26 -6.67 12.61
CA ASP A 12 -3.16 -6.13 13.41
C ASP A 12 -3.50 -4.81 14.14
N ASP A 13 -4.58 -4.13 13.75
CA ASP A 13 -4.96 -2.79 14.23
C ASP A 13 -3.75 -1.83 14.35
N PRO A 14 -3.01 -1.56 13.27
CA PRO A 14 -1.76 -0.83 13.33
C PRO A 14 -1.98 0.66 13.58
N GLN A 15 -1.05 1.30 14.31
CA GLN A 15 -1.07 2.75 14.51
C GLN A 15 -0.58 3.54 13.29
N LEU A 16 0.28 2.93 12.47
CA LEU A 16 0.92 3.55 11.29
C LEU A 16 1.66 4.86 11.62
N THR A 17 2.36 4.88 12.75
CA THR A 17 3.13 6.02 13.26
C THR A 17 4.59 5.67 13.40
N VAL A 18 5.46 6.68 13.35
CA VAL A 18 6.89 6.53 13.67
C VAL A 18 7.05 6.31 15.18
N ARG A 19 7.73 5.23 15.60
CA ARG A 19 7.83 4.84 17.01
C ARG A 19 9.25 4.50 17.48
N ARG A 20 10.08 3.96 16.58
CA ARG A 20 11.42 3.44 16.94
C ARG A 20 12.57 4.34 16.53
N VAL A 21 12.27 5.36 15.75
CA VAL A 21 13.24 6.36 15.28
C VAL A 21 12.65 7.77 15.46
N SER A 22 13.48 8.77 15.49
CA SER A 22 13.04 10.18 15.49
C SER A 22 12.57 10.57 14.10
N GLY A 23 11.48 11.32 14.03
CA GLY A 23 10.97 11.85 12.77
C GLY A 23 9.45 12.11 12.82
N PRO A 24 8.92 12.86 11.87
CA PRO A 24 7.50 13.14 11.78
C PRO A 24 6.75 11.88 11.32
N SER A 25 5.62 11.58 11.95
CA SER A 25 4.72 10.54 11.49
C SER A 25 4.04 10.94 10.18
N PRO A 26 3.87 10.01 9.23
CA PRO A 26 3.23 10.28 7.95
C PRO A 26 1.71 10.37 8.08
N ALA A 27 1.06 10.99 7.09
CA ALA A 27 -0.38 10.84 6.89
C ALA A 27 -0.74 9.36 6.70
N ARG A 28 -1.90 8.94 7.21
CA ARG A 28 -2.36 7.55 7.18
C ARG A 28 -3.46 7.36 6.14
N VAL A 29 -3.35 6.31 5.35
CA VAL A 29 -4.30 5.97 4.30
C VAL A 29 -4.73 4.53 4.44
N VAL A 30 -6.04 4.28 4.51
CA VAL A 30 -6.62 2.94 4.56
C VAL A 30 -7.45 2.68 3.31
N ILE A 31 -7.19 1.55 2.64
CA ILE A 31 -8.03 1.08 1.53
C ILE A 31 -9.15 0.22 2.11
N ASP A 32 -10.38 0.71 2.04
CA ASP A 32 -11.58 0.01 2.51
C ASP A 32 -12.74 0.15 1.51
N PRO A 33 -12.74 -0.62 0.44
CA PRO A 33 -13.76 -0.50 -0.61
C PRO A 33 -15.19 -0.73 -0.16
N ASN A 34 -15.39 -1.41 0.97
CA ASN A 34 -16.69 -1.88 1.41
C ASN A 34 -17.18 -1.26 2.74
N GLY A 35 -16.44 -0.28 3.30
CA GLY A 35 -16.85 0.40 4.53
C GLY A 35 -16.80 -0.47 5.78
N ARG A 36 -15.82 -1.39 5.87
CA ARG A 36 -15.65 -2.32 7.00
C ARG A 36 -14.72 -1.81 8.11
N LEU A 37 -14.15 -0.62 7.93
CA LEU A 37 -13.20 -0.03 8.86
C LEU A 37 -13.92 0.42 10.13
N PRO A 38 -13.56 -0.12 11.32
CA PRO A 38 -14.14 0.34 12.58
C PRO A 38 -13.74 1.79 12.86
N ALA A 39 -14.68 2.59 13.36
CA ALA A 39 -14.41 3.99 13.77
C ALA A 39 -13.36 4.07 14.91
N THR A 40 -13.18 2.96 15.64
CA THR A 40 -12.23 2.83 16.76
C THR A 40 -10.85 2.34 16.33
N ALA A 41 -10.62 2.07 15.04
CA ALA A 41 -9.33 1.59 14.54
C ALA A 41 -8.20 2.57 14.90
N ARG A 42 -7.07 2.06 15.39
CA ARG A 42 -5.92 2.88 15.83
C ARG A 42 -5.33 3.73 14.69
N ALA A 43 -5.45 3.28 13.45
CA ALA A 43 -5.09 4.07 12.27
C ALA A 43 -5.92 5.37 12.15
N LEU A 44 -7.08 5.47 12.80
CA LEU A 44 -7.96 6.64 12.80
C LEU A 44 -7.81 7.53 14.05
N ASN A 45 -6.84 7.27 14.93
CA ASN A 45 -6.63 8.08 16.13
C ASN A 45 -6.42 9.56 15.80
N ALA A 46 -7.10 10.44 16.55
CA ALA A 46 -7.04 11.90 16.41
C ALA A 46 -5.76 12.45 17.07
N ASP A 47 -4.67 12.48 16.33
CA ASP A 47 -3.35 12.94 16.78
C ASP A 47 -2.79 14.10 15.95
N GLY A 48 -3.68 14.80 15.20
CA GLY A 48 -3.32 15.91 14.34
C GLY A 48 -2.79 15.53 12.95
N LEU A 49 -2.60 14.25 12.67
CA LEU A 49 -2.18 13.78 11.36
C LEU A 49 -3.37 13.64 10.39
N ARG A 50 -3.12 13.86 9.10
CA ARG A 50 -4.13 13.58 8.07
C ARG A 50 -4.42 12.09 8.01
N ARG A 51 -5.70 11.75 7.94
CA ARG A 51 -6.23 10.38 7.85
C ARG A 51 -7.20 10.29 6.69
N LEU A 52 -6.96 9.38 5.77
CA LEU A 52 -7.77 9.19 4.59
C LEU A 52 -8.28 7.75 4.54
N VAL A 53 -9.53 7.59 4.11
CA VAL A 53 -10.09 6.26 3.81
C VAL A 53 -10.53 6.25 2.35
N LEU A 54 -9.88 5.39 1.56
CA LEU A 54 -10.20 5.17 0.16
C LEU A 54 -11.28 4.09 0.08
N THR A 55 -12.45 4.49 -0.39
CA THR A 55 -13.64 3.65 -0.37
C THR A 55 -14.42 3.78 -1.67
N THR A 56 -15.63 3.22 -1.76
CA THR A 56 -16.53 3.47 -2.89
C THR A 56 -17.65 4.42 -2.51
N ALA A 57 -18.35 4.96 -3.49
CA ALA A 57 -19.47 5.85 -3.24
C ALA A 57 -20.61 5.16 -2.45
N GLU A 58 -20.81 3.87 -2.72
CA GLU A 58 -21.88 3.05 -2.14
C GLU A 58 -21.53 2.51 -0.74
N ALA A 59 -20.26 2.53 -0.37
CA ALA A 59 -19.81 1.99 0.91
C ALA A 59 -20.36 2.85 2.06
N GLN A 60 -21.08 2.21 2.95
CA GLN A 60 -21.53 2.84 4.19
C GLN A 60 -20.47 2.65 5.27
N SER A 61 -19.99 3.73 5.86
CA SER A 61 -19.00 3.69 6.93
C SER A 61 -19.23 4.82 7.92
N SER A 62 -19.14 4.50 9.20
CA SER A 62 -19.20 5.49 10.29
C SER A 62 -17.77 5.94 10.62
N LEU A 63 -17.22 6.84 9.81
CA LEU A 63 -15.89 7.41 10.04
C LEU A 63 -15.99 8.66 10.94
N PRO A 64 -14.97 8.95 11.76
CA PRO A 64 -14.87 10.23 12.44
C PRO A 64 -14.94 11.40 11.45
N ALA A 65 -15.56 12.52 11.87
CA ALA A 65 -15.85 13.66 10.99
C ALA A 65 -14.59 14.33 10.40
N ASP A 66 -13.44 14.17 11.05
CA ASP A 66 -12.14 14.71 10.65
C ASP A 66 -11.30 13.73 9.83
N VAL A 67 -11.87 12.59 9.43
CA VAL A 67 -11.26 11.62 8.50
C VAL A 67 -11.74 11.90 7.09
N GLU A 68 -10.80 12.13 6.18
CA GLU A 68 -11.11 12.38 4.77
C GLU A 68 -11.57 11.10 4.08
N ARG A 69 -12.81 11.08 3.60
CA ARG A 69 -13.34 9.99 2.78
C ARG A 69 -13.11 10.29 1.30
N VAL A 70 -12.47 9.38 0.60
CA VAL A 70 -12.20 9.48 -0.84
C VAL A 70 -12.92 8.36 -1.57
N ALA A 71 -13.97 8.70 -2.31
CA ALA A 71 -14.71 7.73 -3.09
C ALA A 71 -14.02 7.46 -4.43
N LEU A 72 -13.73 6.19 -4.71
CA LEU A 72 -13.08 5.72 -5.93
C LEU A 72 -13.91 4.59 -6.57
N PRO A 73 -13.90 4.47 -7.91
CA PRO A 73 -14.60 3.39 -8.58
C PRO A 73 -13.94 2.04 -8.32
N LYS A 74 -14.76 0.97 -8.31
CA LYS A 74 -14.27 -0.42 -8.22
C LYS A 74 -14.94 -1.31 -9.29
N PRO A 75 -14.61 -1.14 -10.56
CA PRO A 75 -15.30 -1.83 -11.65
C PRO A 75 -15.25 -3.36 -11.53
N ASP A 76 -14.14 -3.92 -11.08
CA ASP A 76 -13.92 -5.36 -10.94
C ASP A 76 -13.95 -5.82 -9.46
N GLY A 77 -14.78 -5.19 -8.64
CA GLY A 77 -14.89 -5.50 -7.21
C GLY A 77 -13.74 -4.97 -6.35
N GLN A 78 -12.77 -4.27 -6.94
CA GLN A 78 -11.62 -3.69 -6.25
C GLN A 78 -11.24 -2.32 -6.81
N ILE A 79 -10.74 -1.44 -5.95
CA ILE A 79 -10.21 -0.13 -6.38
C ILE A 79 -8.86 -0.37 -7.05
N ALA A 80 -8.70 0.11 -8.28
CA ALA A 80 -7.46 -0.07 -9.04
C ALA A 80 -6.28 0.69 -8.39
N PRO A 81 -5.07 0.09 -8.28
CA PRO A 81 -3.89 0.75 -7.73
C PRO A 81 -3.56 2.10 -8.39
N ALA A 82 -3.70 2.19 -9.72
CA ALA A 82 -3.47 3.44 -10.45
C ALA A 82 -4.45 4.55 -10.03
N ALA A 83 -5.74 4.24 -9.80
CA ALA A 83 -6.73 5.20 -9.33
C ALA A 83 -6.42 5.68 -7.91
N ILE A 84 -5.93 4.77 -7.04
CA ILE A 84 -5.46 5.10 -5.69
C ILE A 84 -4.31 6.11 -5.77
N LEU A 85 -3.28 5.82 -6.56
CA LEU A 85 -2.11 6.70 -6.69
C LEU A 85 -2.48 8.06 -7.27
N ALA A 86 -3.36 8.12 -8.27
CA ALA A 86 -3.85 9.37 -8.86
C ALA A 86 -4.57 10.22 -7.81
N ALA A 87 -5.52 9.64 -7.07
CA ALA A 87 -6.27 10.35 -6.03
C ALA A 87 -5.37 10.85 -4.89
N LEU A 88 -4.31 10.12 -4.54
CA LEU A 88 -3.33 10.55 -3.54
C LEU A 88 -2.42 11.66 -4.08
N ALA A 89 -2.01 11.61 -5.35
CA ALA A 89 -1.21 12.65 -6.00
C ALA A 89 -1.97 13.99 -6.06
N GLU A 90 -3.27 13.98 -6.40
CA GLU A 90 -4.15 15.16 -6.38
C GLU A 90 -4.21 15.82 -4.99
N ARG A 91 -3.96 15.04 -3.92
CA ARG A 91 -3.94 15.51 -2.53
C ARG A 91 -2.55 15.87 -2.01
N GLY A 92 -1.56 15.91 -2.92
CA GLY A 92 -0.18 16.28 -2.63
C GLY A 92 0.69 15.15 -2.05
N PHE A 93 0.22 13.90 -2.11
CA PHE A 93 1.02 12.75 -1.68
C PHE A 93 1.83 12.18 -2.84
N HIS A 94 3.10 12.55 -2.93
CA HIS A 94 4.03 12.10 -3.98
C HIS A 94 4.99 11.00 -3.51
N ARG A 95 5.03 10.72 -2.22
CA ARG A 95 5.79 9.61 -1.64
C ARG A 95 4.89 8.79 -0.75
N ILE A 96 4.67 7.53 -1.14
CA ILE A 96 3.73 6.63 -0.49
C ILE A 96 4.46 5.35 -0.12
N LEU A 97 4.48 5.03 1.16
CA LEU A 97 4.88 3.71 1.65
C LEU A 97 3.64 2.82 1.68
N ILE A 98 3.65 1.75 0.92
CA ILE A 98 2.61 0.72 0.98
C ILE A 98 3.08 -0.30 2.01
N GLU A 99 2.45 -0.25 3.18
CA GLU A 99 2.67 -1.17 4.28
C GLU A 99 1.43 -2.03 4.44
N GLY A 100 1.57 -3.31 4.29
CA GLY A 100 0.37 -4.12 4.44
C GLY A 100 0.53 -5.55 4.03
N GLY A 101 -0.58 -6.28 4.19
CA GLY A 101 -0.65 -7.70 3.87
C GLY A 101 -0.33 -8.00 2.41
N ALA A 102 -0.04 -9.26 2.18
CA ALA A 102 0.36 -9.80 0.87
C ALA A 102 -0.57 -9.37 -0.29
N ASP A 103 -1.89 -9.30 -0.05
CA ASP A 103 -2.87 -8.91 -1.07
C ASP A 103 -2.62 -7.48 -1.60
N THR A 104 -2.47 -6.50 -0.70
CA THR A 104 -2.27 -5.10 -1.11
C THR A 104 -0.97 -4.94 -1.90
N VAL A 105 0.16 -5.45 -1.38
CA VAL A 105 1.45 -5.37 -2.05
C VAL A 105 1.42 -6.08 -3.40
N SER A 106 0.86 -7.29 -3.45
CA SER A 106 0.75 -8.08 -4.69
C SER A 106 -0.04 -7.37 -5.78
N ARG A 107 -1.14 -6.71 -5.43
CA ARG A 107 -1.97 -5.96 -6.37
C ARG A 107 -1.24 -4.74 -6.95
N PHE A 108 -0.53 -3.99 -6.11
CA PHE A 108 0.28 -2.86 -6.60
C PHE A 108 1.44 -3.32 -7.47
N LEU A 109 2.07 -4.44 -7.12
CA LEU A 109 3.14 -5.06 -7.90
C LEU A 109 2.61 -5.56 -9.25
N ALA A 110 1.51 -6.31 -9.26
CA ALA A 110 0.87 -6.81 -10.48
C ALA A 110 0.43 -5.69 -11.43
N ALA A 111 0.01 -4.54 -10.88
CA ALA A 111 -0.40 -3.37 -11.64
C ALA A 111 0.78 -2.49 -12.12
N GLY A 112 2.04 -2.86 -11.87
CA GLY A 112 3.21 -2.04 -12.19
C GLY A 112 3.20 -0.67 -11.48
N CYS A 113 2.62 -0.60 -10.28
CA CYS A 113 2.42 0.63 -9.51
C CYS A 113 3.40 0.79 -8.34
N LEU A 114 4.52 0.08 -8.36
CA LEU A 114 5.60 0.20 -7.38
C LEU A 114 6.87 0.71 -8.06
N ASP A 115 7.54 1.69 -7.45
CA ASP A 115 8.87 2.14 -7.85
C ASP A 115 9.96 1.31 -7.16
N ARG A 116 9.68 0.86 -5.93
CA ARG A 116 10.58 0.03 -5.11
C ARG A 116 9.82 -1.03 -4.34
N LEU A 117 10.45 -2.17 -4.15
CA LEU A 117 9.97 -3.23 -3.27
C LEU A 117 11.07 -3.56 -2.26
N HIS A 118 10.76 -3.39 -0.98
CA HIS A 118 11.64 -3.78 0.12
C HIS A 118 11.17 -5.10 0.71
N VAL A 119 12.03 -6.11 0.68
CA VAL A 119 11.76 -7.43 1.26
C VAL A 119 12.77 -7.68 2.38
N VAL A 120 12.28 -7.82 3.59
CA VAL A 120 13.10 -8.22 4.75
C VAL A 120 13.04 -9.73 4.90
N ILE A 121 14.20 -10.35 4.98
CA ILE A 121 14.36 -11.79 5.20
C ILE A 121 14.94 -11.98 6.59
N ALA A 122 14.15 -12.53 7.50
CA ALA A 122 14.59 -12.89 8.84
C ALA A 122 15.22 -14.31 8.82
N PRO A 123 16.22 -14.61 9.68
CA PRO A 123 16.88 -15.91 9.78
C PRO A 123 15.98 -16.91 10.56
N ILE A 124 14.72 -17.06 10.15
CA ILE A 124 13.73 -17.89 10.80
C ILE A 124 13.13 -18.85 9.77
N ILE A 125 13.09 -20.13 10.10
CA ILE A 125 12.44 -21.16 9.27
C ILE A 125 11.09 -21.49 9.91
N ILE A 126 9.99 -20.98 9.29
CA ILE A 126 8.63 -21.16 9.81
C ILE A 126 7.97 -22.42 9.26
N GLY A 127 8.39 -22.90 8.10
CA GLY A 127 7.74 -23.99 7.37
C GLY A 127 6.61 -23.48 6.47
N ALA A 128 5.36 -23.84 6.78
CA ALA A 128 4.20 -23.38 6.01
C ALA A 128 3.61 -22.09 6.58
N GLY A 129 3.07 -21.24 5.70
CA GLY A 129 2.43 -19.97 6.10
C GLY A 129 1.83 -19.24 4.89
N PRO A 130 1.14 -18.13 5.11
CA PRO A 130 0.63 -17.29 4.02
C PRO A 130 1.80 -16.74 3.20
N PRO A 131 1.69 -16.69 1.85
CA PRO A 131 2.72 -16.12 0.99
C PRO A 131 2.84 -14.60 1.22
N GLY A 132 4.06 -14.06 1.19
CA GLY A 132 4.30 -12.62 1.29
C GLY A 132 3.89 -11.85 0.02
N ILE A 133 3.98 -12.51 -1.15
CA ILE A 133 3.59 -11.97 -2.46
C ILE A 133 2.89 -13.09 -3.25
N THR A 134 1.77 -12.74 -3.88
CA THR A 134 1.03 -13.63 -4.76
C THR A 134 0.76 -12.92 -6.08
N LEU A 135 1.33 -13.44 -7.17
CA LEU A 135 1.12 -12.95 -8.53
C LEU A 135 0.44 -14.03 -9.38
N PRO A 136 -0.19 -13.66 -10.50
CA PRO A 136 -0.67 -14.63 -11.47
C PRO A 136 0.46 -15.59 -11.91
N PRO A 137 0.16 -16.87 -12.13
CA PRO A 137 1.16 -17.83 -12.58
C PRO A 137 1.71 -17.44 -13.97
N ILE A 138 3.00 -17.65 -14.16
CA ILE A 138 3.69 -17.48 -15.44
C ILE A 138 3.90 -18.84 -16.10
N ALA A 139 3.80 -18.90 -17.42
CA ALA A 139 4.01 -20.15 -18.16
C ALA A 139 5.51 -20.46 -18.35
N ARG A 140 6.36 -19.43 -18.38
CA ARG A 140 7.79 -19.54 -18.67
C ARG A 140 8.59 -18.61 -17.74
N ILE A 141 9.79 -19.03 -17.37
CA ILE A 141 10.68 -18.29 -16.46
C ILE A 141 11.16 -16.94 -17.02
N ASP A 142 11.19 -16.78 -18.34
CA ASP A 142 11.54 -15.52 -19.00
C ASP A 142 10.47 -14.43 -18.82
N GLN A 143 9.26 -14.81 -18.43
CA GLN A 143 8.16 -13.90 -18.06
C GLN A 143 8.26 -13.44 -16.59
N ALA A 144 9.20 -13.99 -15.82
CA ALA A 144 9.36 -13.59 -14.42
C ALA A 144 9.86 -12.14 -14.32
N LEU A 145 9.28 -11.43 -13.36
CA LEU A 145 9.69 -10.08 -13.01
C LEU A 145 11.13 -10.11 -12.47
N ARG A 146 12.02 -9.37 -13.11
CA ARG A 146 13.43 -9.21 -12.71
C ARG A 146 13.70 -7.75 -12.41
N ALA A 147 14.23 -7.46 -11.24
CA ALA A 147 14.59 -6.11 -10.83
C ALA A 147 16.06 -6.02 -10.42
N PRO A 148 16.77 -4.94 -10.76
CA PRO A 148 18.02 -4.61 -10.10
C PRO A 148 17.83 -4.57 -8.59
N MET A 149 18.77 -5.10 -7.84
CA MET A 149 18.61 -5.27 -6.40
C MET A 149 19.88 -4.85 -5.66
N ARG A 150 19.69 -4.20 -4.53
CA ARG A 150 20.72 -3.96 -3.51
C ARG A 150 20.41 -4.77 -2.27
N VAL A 151 21.45 -5.28 -1.63
CA VAL A 151 21.34 -6.06 -0.40
C VAL A 151 21.90 -5.22 0.75
N HIS A 152 21.16 -5.13 1.84
CA HIS A 152 21.58 -4.42 3.05
C HIS A 152 21.46 -5.36 4.25
N GLU A 153 22.50 -5.39 5.07
CA GLU A 153 22.49 -6.10 6.35
C GLU A 153 21.76 -5.26 7.40
N LEU A 154 20.80 -5.84 8.11
CA LEU A 154 20.05 -5.24 9.20
C LEU A 154 20.21 -6.08 10.48
N GLY A 155 21.43 -6.13 11.00
CA GLY A 155 21.77 -7.04 12.09
C GLY A 155 21.76 -8.49 11.63
N GLU A 156 20.87 -9.32 12.16
CA GLU A 156 20.71 -10.72 11.73
C GLU A 156 19.81 -10.88 10.49
N GLU A 157 19.10 -9.82 10.07
CA GLU A 157 18.19 -9.81 8.94
C GLU A 157 18.85 -9.24 7.68
N VAL A 158 18.26 -9.53 6.52
CA VAL A 158 18.69 -9.00 5.23
C VAL A 158 17.54 -8.24 4.59
N LEU A 159 17.80 -7.00 4.17
CA LEU A 159 16.88 -6.22 3.34
C LEU A 159 17.29 -6.32 1.86
N LEU A 160 16.37 -6.77 1.03
CA LEU A 160 16.46 -6.69 -0.42
C LEU A 160 15.73 -5.43 -0.89
N ASP A 161 16.47 -4.45 -1.42
CA ASP A 161 15.94 -3.22 -2.03
C ASP A 161 15.88 -3.40 -3.55
N CYS A 162 14.70 -3.76 -4.06
CA CYS A 162 14.46 -4.03 -5.48
C CYS A 162 13.98 -2.75 -6.19
N ASP A 163 14.67 -2.34 -7.25
CA ASP A 163 14.28 -1.21 -8.10
C ASP A 163 13.31 -1.68 -9.19
N LEU A 164 12.07 -1.22 -9.10
CA LEU A 164 10.98 -1.55 -10.03
C LEU A 164 10.63 -0.39 -10.96
N SER A 165 11.38 0.72 -10.94
CA SER A 165 11.07 1.93 -11.68
C SER A 165 10.99 1.73 -13.19
N ALA A 166 11.80 0.82 -13.75
CA ALA A 166 11.80 0.48 -15.17
C ALA A 166 10.54 -0.28 -15.63
N GLN A 167 9.77 -0.84 -14.69
CA GLN A 167 8.57 -1.63 -14.97
C GLN A 167 7.28 -0.84 -14.72
N ARG A 168 7.42 0.39 -14.26
CA ARG A 168 6.30 1.27 -14.00
C ARG A 168 5.52 1.51 -15.28
N LEU A 169 4.25 1.07 -15.31
CA LEU A 169 3.33 1.50 -16.35
C LEU A 169 3.24 3.02 -16.25
N ALA A 170 3.44 3.71 -17.37
CA ALA A 170 3.25 5.15 -17.43
C ALA A 170 1.79 5.44 -17.05
N VAL A 171 1.56 5.77 -15.79
CA VAL A 171 0.29 6.31 -15.33
C VAL A 171 0.12 7.61 -16.11
N GLY A 172 -0.80 7.61 -17.08
CA GLY A 172 -0.95 8.69 -18.04
C GLY A 172 -1.11 10.03 -17.34
N VAL A 173 -0.05 10.80 -17.34
CA VAL A 173 -0.16 12.24 -17.22
C VAL A 173 -0.89 12.67 -18.48
N ALA A 174 -2.18 12.98 -18.37
CA ALA A 174 -2.93 13.61 -19.42
C ALA A 174 -2.12 14.84 -19.86
N LYS A 175 -1.51 14.79 -21.05
CA LYS A 175 -0.91 15.97 -21.67
C LYS A 175 -2.04 16.99 -21.78
N LYS A 176 -1.97 18.06 -20.97
CA LYS A 176 -2.75 19.25 -21.24
C LYS A 176 -2.33 19.71 -22.63
N SER A 177 -3.23 19.52 -23.60
CA SER A 177 -3.11 20.15 -24.91
C SER A 177 -3.12 21.66 -24.69
N THR A 178 -2.07 22.30 -25.11
CA THR A 178 -1.94 23.75 -25.23
C THR A 178 -2.84 24.23 -26.35
#